data_93d11d8b732d3179ed17fb59cf984549
#
_entry.id   93d11d8b732d3179ed17fb59cf984549
#
_cell.length_a   1.000
_cell.length_b   1.000
_cell.length_c   1.000
_cell.angle_alpha   90.00
_cell.angle_beta   90.00
_cell.angle_gamma   90.00
#
_symmetry.space_group_name_H-M   'P 1'
#
loop_
_entity.id
_entity.type
_entity.pdbx_description
1 polymer ?
#
loop_
_entity_poly.entity_id
_entity_poly.type
_entity_poly.pdbx_seq_one_letter_code
_entity_poly.pdbx_strand_id
1 'polypeptide(L)'
;MATTNESLLDKPRKSIPKTFWLILSLVAIISSSALVVSNLNKPISFLHLSSAPNLCEHATDTESCLTHVSEVVQGSTLANTKDHKLSTLVSLLTKSTTQIQKAMDTANVIKRRINSHREEVALNDCEELMDLSMNRVWDSVLTLTKDNTDSQKDAHTWLSSVLTNHATCLDGLEGTSRAVMESDLQDLISRARSSLAVLVAVLPRKDHDEFTDESLNGEFPSWITSKDRRLLESSAANIQANIVVAKDGSGKFKTVAEAVASAPDNGKTRYVIYVKKGIYKEKVDISSKKKNVMLVGDGMDATIITGSLNVIDGTGTFQSATVAAVGDGFIAQDIGFQN
;
A
#
# COMPACT_ATOMS: atom_id res chain seq x y z
N MET A 1 -75.02 75.70 -2.64
CA MET A 1 -73.88 75.59 -3.61
C MET A 1 -73.29 74.24 -3.49
N ALA A 2 -73.52 73.43 -4.51
CA ALA A 2 -73.07 72.03 -4.59
C ALA A 2 -71.70 71.94 -5.24
N THR A 3 -70.90 71.07 -4.81
CA THR A 3 -69.81 70.48 -5.64
C THR A 3 -69.70 68.99 -5.34
N THR A 4 -70.10 68.25 -6.34
CA THR A 4 -69.95 66.82 -6.51
C THR A 4 -68.50 66.49 -6.73
N ASN A 5 -68.02 65.41 -6.05
CA ASN A 5 -66.79 64.73 -6.42
C ASN A 5 -67.13 63.31 -6.83
N GLU A 6 -66.90 63.02 -8.09
CA GLU A 6 -67.00 61.70 -8.69
C GLU A 6 -65.86 60.79 -8.20
N SER A 7 -66.23 59.59 -7.76
CA SER A 7 -65.30 58.50 -7.46
C SER A 7 -64.89 57.75 -8.73
N LEU A 8 -63.63 57.76 -9.02
CA LEU A 8 -62.99 57.00 -10.13
C LEU A 8 -62.88 55.53 -9.82
N LEU A 9 -63.68 54.72 -10.48
CA LEU A 9 -63.47 53.40 -11.04
C LEU A 9 -62.50 52.41 -10.26
N ASP A 10 -63.16 51.56 -9.55
CA ASP A 10 -62.60 50.26 -9.10
C ASP A 10 -62.58 49.25 -10.27
N LYS A 11 -61.36 48.93 -10.76
CA LYS A 11 -61.13 47.97 -11.84
C LYS A 11 -61.01 46.57 -11.23
N PRO A 12 -61.80 45.57 -11.59
CA PRO A 12 -61.75 44.28 -10.99
C PRO A 12 -60.39 43.57 -11.31
N ARG A 13 -59.60 43.27 -10.27
CA ARG A 13 -58.40 42.46 -10.36
C ARG A 13 -58.80 41.06 -10.80
N LYS A 14 -58.51 40.65 -12.04
CA LYS A 14 -58.68 39.31 -12.54
C LYS A 14 -57.81 38.37 -11.69
N SER A 15 -58.42 37.53 -10.88
CA SER A 15 -57.72 36.47 -10.15
C SER A 15 -57.12 35.46 -11.12
N ILE A 16 -55.81 35.28 -11.07
CA ILE A 16 -55.10 34.28 -11.86
C ILE A 16 -55.58 32.90 -11.39
N PRO A 17 -56.09 32.03 -12.30
CA PRO A 17 -56.64 30.75 -11.90
C PRO A 17 -55.54 29.86 -11.23
N LYS A 18 -55.90 29.12 -10.19
CA LYS A 18 -54.98 28.24 -9.46
C LYS A 18 -54.22 27.25 -10.38
N THR A 19 -54.80 26.89 -11.53
CA THR A 19 -54.19 26.10 -12.59
C THR A 19 -52.97 26.76 -13.21
N PHE A 20 -52.90 28.08 -13.28
CA PHE A 20 -51.73 28.80 -13.79
C PHE A 20 -50.51 28.66 -12.86
N TRP A 21 -50.70 28.70 -11.54
CA TRP A 21 -49.65 28.49 -10.57
C TRP A 21 -49.17 27.03 -10.54
N LEU A 22 -50.06 26.04 -10.77
CA LEU A 22 -49.69 24.62 -10.89
C LEU A 22 -48.85 24.36 -12.14
N ILE A 23 -49.17 24.98 -13.27
CA ILE A 23 -48.40 24.87 -14.53
C ILE A 23 -47.03 25.52 -14.34
N LEU A 24 -46.94 26.68 -13.71
CA LEU A 24 -45.66 27.37 -13.45
C LEU A 24 -44.75 26.56 -12.50
N SER A 25 -45.30 25.95 -11.48
CA SER A 25 -44.54 25.04 -10.57
C SER A 25 -44.05 23.77 -11.28
N LEU A 26 -44.87 23.19 -12.15
CA LEU A 26 -44.48 22.00 -12.95
C LEU A 26 -43.34 22.32 -13.94
N VAL A 27 -43.42 23.47 -14.62
CA VAL A 27 -42.37 23.94 -15.52
C VAL A 27 -41.07 24.25 -14.76
N ALA A 28 -41.16 24.83 -13.57
CA ALA A 28 -39.98 25.09 -12.72
C ALA A 28 -39.31 23.76 -12.22
N ILE A 29 -40.10 22.73 -11.91
CA ILE A 29 -39.57 21.41 -11.51
C ILE A 29 -38.94 20.71 -12.71
N ILE A 30 -39.54 20.75 -13.89
CA ILE A 30 -38.99 20.14 -15.11
C ILE A 30 -37.69 20.86 -15.54
N SER A 31 -37.64 22.19 -15.47
CA SER A 31 -36.45 22.96 -15.82
C SER A 31 -35.31 22.75 -14.81
N SER A 32 -35.60 22.62 -13.51
CA SER A 32 -34.60 22.31 -12.49
C SER A 32 -34.08 20.89 -12.63
N SER A 33 -34.92 19.89 -12.92
CA SER A 33 -34.50 18.51 -13.18
C SER A 33 -33.66 18.38 -14.46
N ALA A 34 -34.00 19.12 -15.53
CA ALA A 34 -33.22 19.16 -16.76
C ALA A 34 -31.81 19.79 -16.54
N LEU A 35 -31.71 20.83 -15.70
CA LEU A 35 -30.43 21.43 -15.33
C LEU A 35 -29.56 20.47 -14.44
N VAL A 36 -30.18 19.70 -13.55
CA VAL A 36 -29.48 18.69 -12.74
C VAL A 36 -29.01 17.57 -13.65
N VAL A 37 -29.84 17.04 -14.54
CA VAL A 37 -29.46 15.97 -15.48
C VAL A 37 -28.38 16.45 -16.46
N SER A 38 -28.45 17.70 -16.95
CA SER A 38 -27.41 18.25 -17.84
C SER A 38 -26.08 18.51 -17.14
N ASN A 39 -26.09 18.75 -15.82
CA ASN A 39 -24.84 18.82 -15.02
C ASN A 39 -24.30 17.45 -14.63
N LEU A 40 -25.14 16.42 -14.52
CA LEU A 40 -24.72 15.03 -14.31
C LEU A 40 -24.22 14.39 -15.61
N ASN A 41 -24.71 14.82 -16.77
CA ASN A 41 -24.27 14.37 -18.09
C ASN A 41 -23.23 15.29 -18.75
N LYS A 42 -22.55 16.17 -18.01
CA LYS A 42 -21.33 16.76 -18.57
C LYS A 42 -20.36 15.61 -18.78
N PRO A 43 -19.99 15.26 -20.03
CA PRO A 43 -18.89 14.35 -20.26
C PRO A 43 -17.72 14.99 -19.50
N ILE A 44 -17.12 14.24 -18.55
CA ILE A 44 -15.81 14.59 -17.97
C ILE A 44 -14.99 14.97 -19.18
N SER A 45 -14.54 16.23 -19.22
CA SER A 45 -13.88 16.79 -20.40
C SER A 45 -12.58 16.00 -20.64
N PHE A 46 -12.65 14.95 -21.43
CA PHE A 46 -11.50 14.19 -21.94
C PHE A 46 -10.52 15.07 -22.74
N LEU A 47 -10.89 16.32 -23.00
CA LEU A 47 -10.17 17.27 -23.84
C LEU A 47 -8.87 17.85 -23.23
N HIS A 48 -8.58 17.60 -21.94
CA HIS A 48 -7.31 18.01 -21.33
C HIS A 48 -6.35 16.84 -21.01
N LEU A 49 -6.70 15.63 -21.39
CA LEU A 49 -5.93 14.42 -21.06
C LEU A 49 -4.95 14.00 -22.17
N SER A 50 -4.61 14.89 -23.11
CA SER A 50 -3.76 14.55 -24.27
C SER A 50 -2.34 14.04 -23.91
N SER A 51 -1.88 14.24 -22.67
CA SER A 51 -0.59 13.72 -22.18
C SER A 51 -0.72 12.57 -21.17
N ALA A 52 -1.93 12.30 -20.67
CA ALA A 52 -2.16 11.22 -19.71
C ALA A 52 -2.06 9.79 -20.29
N PRO A 53 -2.38 9.54 -21.59
CA PRO A 53 -2.20 8.21 -22.18
C PRO A 53 -0.80 7.65 -21.99
N ASN A 54 0.24 8.49 -22.08
CA ASN A 54 1.64 8.07 -21.93
C ASN A 54 1.99 7.64 -20.49
N LEU A 55 1.28 8.12 -19.47
CA LEU A 55 1.51 7.70 -18.08
C LEU A 55 0.89 6.34 -17.77
N CYS A 56 -0.18 5.97 -18.45
CA CYS A 56 -0.89 4.72 -18.25
C CYS A 56 -0.62 3.67 -19.35
N GLU A 57 0.41 3.87 -20.18
CA GLU A 57 0.76 2.98 -21.30
C GLU A 57 1.06 1.55 -20.81
N HIS A 58 1.67 1.41 -19.63
CA HIS A 58 2.01 0.12 -19.03
C HIS A 58 0.95 -0.42 -18.07
N ALA A 59 -0.22 0.23 -17.99
CA ALA A 59 -1.28 -0.21 -17.09
C ALA A 59 -2.03 -1.41 -17.66
N THR A 60 -2.29 -2.41 -16.81
CA THR A 60 -3.16 -3.55 -17.15
C THR A 60 -4.62 -3.14 -17.30
N ASP A 61 -5.04 -2.09 -16.59
CA ASP A 61 -6.33 -1.43 -16.69
C ASP A 61 -6.08 0.06 -16.92
N THR A 62 -6.12 0.45 -18.20
CA THR A 62 -5.85 1.83 -18.64
C THR A 62 -6.93 2.79 -18.16
N GLU A 63 -8.20 2.37 -18.10
CA GLU A 63 -9.32 3.23 -17.68
C GLU A 63 -9.21 3.60 -16.19
N SER A 64 -8.99 2.62 -15.34
CA SER A 64 -8.75 2.87 -13.91
C SER A 64 -7.51 3.72 -13.68
N CYS A 65 -6.42 3.46 -14.41
CA CYS A 65 -5.20 4.27 -14.30
C CYS A 65 -5.45 5.74 -14.69
N LEU A 66 -6.13 5.99 -15.81
CA LEU A 66 -6.49 7.35 -16.24
C LEU A 66 -7.40 8.06 -15.23
N THR A 67 -8.32 7.33 -14.62
CA THR A 67 -9.18 7.85 -13.55
C THR A 67 -8.35 8.31 -12.36
N HIS A 68 -7.43 7.47 -11.85
CA HIS A 68 -6.57 7.81 -10.72
C HIS A 68 -5.61 8.97 -11.03
N VAL A 69 -5.04 9.00 -12.24
CA VAL A 69 -4.20 10.12 -12.68
C VAL A 69 -5.01 11.41 -12.76
N SER A 70 -6.24 11.36 -13.29
CA SER A 70 -7.10 12.54 -13.41
C SER A 70 -7.49 13.15 -12.07
N GLU A 71 -7.60 12.34 -11.00
CA GLU A 71 -7.89 12.81 -9.64
C GLU A 71 -6.82 13.76 -9.08
N VAL A 72 -5.57 13.63 -9.55
CA VAL A 72 -4.42 14.39 -9.02
C VAL A 72 -3.94 15.49 -9.95
N VAL A 73 -4.39 15.49 -11.21
CA VAL A 73 -3.97 16.46 -12.24
C VAL A 73 -4.95 17.65 -12.36
N GLN A 74 -5.91 17.82 -11.47
CA GLN A 74 -6.94 18.86 -11.56
C GLN A 74 -6.36 20.26 -11.84
N GLY A 75 -6.59 20.76 -13.05
CA GLY A 75 -6.37 22.17 -13.42
C GLY A 75 -4.98 22.53 -13.97
N SER A 76 -4.05 21.61 -14.08
CA SER A 76 -2.74 21.84 -14.70
C SER A 76 -2.69 21.21 -16.09
N THR A 77 -2.25 21.96 -17.11
CA THR A 77 -1.81 21.36 -18.37
C THR A 77 -0.61 20.48 -18.06
N LEU A 78 -0.76 19.16 -18.26
CA LEU A 78 0.36 18.21 -18.11
C LEU A 78 1.48 18.61 -19.09
N ALA A 79 2.46 19.35 -18.58
CA ALA A 79 3.69 19.57 -19.32
C ALA A 79 4.40 18.20 -19.43
N ASN A 80 4.82 17.84 -20.64
CA ASN A 80 5.47 16.54 -20.91
C ASN A 80 6.94 16.51 -20.44
N THR A 81 7.26 17.18 -19.32
CA THR A 81 8.56 17.19 -18.71
C THR A 81 8.66 16.06 -17.67
N LYS A 82 9.86 15.49 -17.49
CA LYS A 82 10.13 14.46 -16.50
C LYS A 82 9.68 14.89 -15.09
N ASP A 83 9.95 16.13 -14.71
CA ASP A 83 9.63 16.66 -13.38
C ASP A 83 8.11 16.72 -13.15
N HIS A 84 7.34 17.08 -14.19
CA HIS A 84 5.89 17.12 -14.08
C HIS A 84 5.26 15.72 -13.97
N LYS A 85 5.81 14.75 -14.72
CA LYS A 85 5.40 13.34 -14.62
C LYS A 85 5.72 12.77 -13.24
N LEU A 86 6.91 13.07 -12.72
CA LEU A 86 7.33 12.64 -11.38
C LEU A 86 6.44 13.28 -10.29
N SER A 87 6.12 14.57 -10.40
CA SER A 87 5.20 15.23 -9.47
C SER A 87 3.80 14.63 -9.48
N THR A 88 3.33 14.19 -10.66
CA THR A 88 2.05 13.47 -10.79
C THR A 88 2.10 12.13 -10.06
N LEU A 89 3.19 11.35 -10.22
CA LEU A 89 3.37 10.10 -9.49
C LEU A 89 3.39 10.32 -7.97
N VAL A 90 4.15 11.30 -7.50
CA VAL A 90 4.20 11.65 -6.07
C VAL A 90 2.83 12.05 -5.53
N SER A 91 2.05 12.81 -6.31
CA SER A 91 0.69 13.20 -5.94
C SER A 91 -0.26 11.99 -5.89
N LEU A 92 -0.13 11.06 -6.84
CA LEU A 92 -0.88 9.80 -6.87
C LEU A 92 -0.58 8.95 -5.65
N LEU A 93 0.69 8.80 -5.29
CA LEU A 93 1.14 8.07 -4.10
C LEU A 93 0.63 8.74 -2.82
N THR A 94 0.74 10.06 -2.71
CA THR A 94 0.22 10.82 -1.55
C THR A 94 -1.30 10.68 -1.43
N LYS A 95 -2.03 10.67 -2.55
CA LYS A 95 -3.48 10.42 -2.53
C LYS A 95 -3.80 9.00 -2.06
N SER A 96 -2.99 8.02 -2.44
CA SER A 96 -3.15 6.62 -2.01
C SER A 96 -3.02 6.46 -0.50
N THR A 97 -2.15 7.24 0.19
CA THR A 97 -2.06 7.19 1.66
C THR A 97 -3.36 7.59 2.34
N THR A 98 -4.08 8.57 1.79
CA THR A 98 -5.40 8.97 2.30
C THR A 98 -6.44 7.85 2.15
N GLN A 99 -6.39 7.10 1.05
CA GLN A 99 -7.32 5.98 0.83
C GLN A 99 -6.98 4.78 1.73
N ILE A 100 -5.68 4.50 1.94
CA ILE A 100 -5.24 3.48 2.90
C ILE A 100 -5.75 3.83 4.30
N GLN A 101 -5.58 5.08 4.76
CA GLN A 101 -6.08 5.51 6.06
C GLN A 101 -7.59 5.33 6.18
N LYS A 102 -8.36 5.70 5.16
CA LYS A 102 -9.81 5.49 5.14
C LYS A 102 -10.17 4.01 5.28
N ALA A 103 -9.48 3.11 4.58
CA ALA A 103 -9.70 1.68 4.68
C ALA A 103 -9.36 1.15 6.09
N MET A 104 -8.28 1.62 6.72
CA MET A 104 -7.93 1.30 8.11
C MET A 104 -9.02 1.77 9.08
N ASP A 105 -9.54 2.99 8.91
CA ASP A 105 -10.63 3.51 9.74
C ASP A 105 -11.89 2.65 9.59
N THR A 106 -12.21 2.20 8.36
CA THR A 106 -13.32 1.28 8.09
C THR A 106 -13.11 -0.06 8.78
N ALA A 107 -11.92 -0.66 8.68
CA ALA A 107 -11.56 -1.90 9.36
C ALA A 107 -11.76 -1.79 10.89
N ASN A 108 -11.30 -0.70 11.47
CA ASN A 108 -11.47 -0.39 12.91
C ASN A 108 -12.95 -0.27 13.34
N VAL A 109 -13.79 0.30 12.48
CA VAL A 109 -15.24 0.41 12.75
C VAL A 109 -15.90 -0.97 12.71
N ILE A 110 -15.57 -1.81 11.73
CA ILE A 110 -16.13 -3.15 11.57
C ILE A 110 -15.70 -4.03 12.75
N LYS A 111 -14.43 -4.02 13.12
CA LYS A 111 -13.84 -4.82 14.19
C LYS A 111 -14.58 -4.68 15.53
N ARG A 112 -15.15 -3.50 15.81
CA ARG A 112 -15.96 -3.26 17.01
C ARG A 112 -17.35 -3.85 16.95
N ARG A 113 -17.81 -4.32 15.80
CA ARG A 113 -19.19 -4.78 15.53
C ARG A 113 -19.30 -6.26 15.20
N ILE A 114 -18.20 -6.91 14.87
CA ILE A 114 -18.14 -8.34 14.58
C ILE A 114 -17.95 -9.13 15.86
N ASN A 115 -18.52 -10.35 15.86
CA ASN A 115 -18.39 -11.32 16.96
C ASN A 115 -17.65 -12.59 16.50
N SER A 116 -17.17 -12.63 15.25
CA SER A 116 -16.41 -13.74 14.71
C SER A 116 -14.94 -13.57 15.00
N HIS A 117 -14.34 -14.48 15.77
CA HIS A 117 -12.91 -14.48 16.05
C HIS A 117 -12.07 -14.56 14.75
N ARG A 118 -12.52 -15.30 13.75
CA ARG A 118 -11.84 -15.41 12.45
C ARG A 118 -11.81 -14.09 11.70
N GLU A 119 -12.95 -13.39 11.65
CA GLU A 119 -13.01 -12.07 11.02
C GLU A 119 -12.16 -11.04 11.78
N GLU A 120 -12.11 -11.13 13.13
CA GLU A 120 -11.25 -10.26 13.95
C GLU A 120 -9.77 -10.49 13.63
N VAL A 121 -9.31 -11.73 13.56
CA VAL A 121 -7.93 -12.08 13.20
C VAL A 121 -7.59 -11.57 11.79
N ALA A 122 -8.47 -11.80 10.81
CA ALA A 122 -8.26 -11.32 9.45
C ALA A 122 -8.22 -9.79 9.36
N LEU A 123 -9.03 -9.07 10.14
CA LEU A 123 -8.96 -7.61 10.21
C LEU A 123 -7.68 -7.11 10.89
N ASN A 124 -7.16 -7.82 11.88
CA ASN A 124 -5.87 -7.50 12.49
C ASN A 124 -4.74 -7.64 11.47
N ASP A 125 -4.72 -8.73 10.69
CA ASP A 125 -3.77 -8.91 9.59
C ASP A 125 -3.89 -7.78 8.56
N CYS A 126 -5.12 -7.40 8.19
CA CYS A 126 -5.36 -6.29 7.28
C CYS A 126 -4.84 -4.95 7.81
N GLU A 127 -5.07 -4.63 9.08
CA GLU A 127 -4.56 -3.41 9.70
C GLU A 127 -3.02 -3.36 9.62
N GLU A 128 -2.34 -4.46 9.95
CA GLU A 128 -0.88 -4.55 9.88
C GLU A 128 -0.38 -4.40 8.44
N LEU A 129 -0.98 -5.11 7.48
CA LEU A 129 -0.61 -5.03 6.07
C LEU A 129 -0.85 -3.64 5.47
N MET A 130 -1.91 -2.95 5.88
CA MET A 130 -2.18 -1.57 5.44
C MET A 130 -1.19 -0.58 6.07
N ASP A 131 -0.79 -0.75 7.36
CA ASP A 131 0.24 0.06 8.00
C ASP A 131 1.60 -0.12 7.31
N LEU A 132 1.99 -1.36 7.00
CA LEU A 132 3.18 -1.65 6.20
C LEU A 132 3.11 -0.98 4.82
N SER A 133 1.95 -1.04 4.16
CA SER A 133 1.75 -0.39 2.86
C SER A 133 1.87 1.12 2.95
N MET A 134 1.33 1.74 3.99
CA MET A 134 1.46 3.17 4.26
C MET A 134 2.94 3.58 4.35
N ASN A 135 3.73 2.84 5.12
CA ASN A 135 5.17 3.09 5.28
C ASN A 135 5.90 2.93 3.94
N ARG A 136 5.60 1.90 3.14
CA ARG A 136 6.23 1.67 1.82
C ARG A 136 5.85 2.73 0.78
N VAL A 137 4.64 3.25 0.82
CA VAL A 137 4.24 4.40 -0.01
C VAL A 137 5.05 5.64 0.38
N TRP A 138 5.20 5.95 1.67
CA TRP A 138 6.02 7.07 2.14
C TRP A 138 7.50 6.90 1.80
N ASP A 139 8.08 5.71 1.99
CA ASP A 139 9.45 5.41 1.58
C ASP A 139 9.64 5.65 0.07
N SER A 140 8.66 5.26 -0.75
CA SER A 140 8.66 5.50 -2.19
C SER A 140 8.63 6.99 -2.52
N VAL A 141 7.76 7.77 -1.89
CA VAL A 141 7.68 9.23 -2.07
C VAL A 141 9.01 9.90 -1.71
N LEU A 142 9.56 9.57 -0.54
CA LEU A 142 10.83 10.15 -0.06
C LEU A 142 12.01 9.79 -0.95
N THR A 143 12.02 8.59 -1.50
CA THR A 143 13.09 8.12 -2.37
C THR A 143 12.99 8.72 -3.77
N LEU A 144 11.80 8.81 -4.35
CA LEU A 144 11.56 9.39 -5.66
C LEU A 144 11.85 10.90 -5.72
N THR A 145 11.81 11.59 -4.58
CA THR A 145 12.20 13.01 -4.48
C THR A 145 13.71 13.22 -4.42
N LYS A 146 14.52 12.15 -4.29
CA LYS A 146 15.98 12.20 -4.33
C LYS A 146 16.44 11.82 -5.73
N ASP A 147 17.30 12.62 -6.33
CA ASP A 147 17.82 12.37 -7.69
C ASP A 147 18.90 11.27 -7.66
N ASN A 148 18.48 10.00 -7.51
CA ASN A 148 19.35 8.84 -7.48
C ASN A 148 18.72 7.67 -8.29
N THR A 149 19.53 6.99 -9.11
CA THR A 149 19.12 5.88 -9.97
C THR A 149 18.67 4.63 -9.18
N ASP A 150 19.25 4.38 -8.01
CA ASP A 150 18.86 3.24 -7.16
C ASP A 150 17.46 3.45 -6.54
N SER A 151 17.04 4.71 -6.39
CA SER A 151 15.74 5.11 -5.88
C SER A 151 14.56 4.52 -6.64
N GLN A 152 14.72 4.30 -7.96
CA GLN A 152 13.68 3.72 -8.80
C GLN A 152 13.46 2.23 -8.51
N LYS A 153 14.55 1.46 -8.32
CA LYS A 153 14.48 0.02 -8.02
C LYS A 153 13.80 -0.21 -6.68
N ASP A 154 14.17 0.59 -5.69
CA ASP A 154 13.57 0.55 -4.35
C ASP A 154 12.08 0.87 -4.40
N ALA A 155 11.69 1.98 -5.06
CA ALA A 155 10.29 2.36 -5.20
C ALA A 155 9.46 1.29 -5.91
N HIS A 156 9.99 0.65 -6.96
CA HIS A 156 9.32 -0.43 -7.65
C HIS A 156 9.08 -1.64 -6.72
N THR A 157 10.09 -2.01 -5.95
CA THR A 157 10.00 -3.12 -4.98
C THR A 157 8.98 -2.82 -3.89
N TRP A 158 9.03 -1.61 -3.31
CA TRP A 158 8.09 -1.21 -2.26
C TRP A 158 6.65 -1.10 -2.74
N LEU A 159 6.41 -0.52 -3.91
CA LEU A 159 5.05 -0.44 -4.48
C LEU A 159 4.51 -1.82 -4.89
N SER A 160 5.38 -2.74 -5.29
CA SER A 160 4.98 -4.14 -5.51
C SER A 160 4.54 -4.81 -4.21
N SER A 161 5.22 -4.53 -3.09
CA SER A 161 4.80 -5.04 -1.77
C SER A 161 3.46 -4.43 -1.33
N VAL A 162 3.20 -3.15 -1.63
CA VAL A 162 1.90 -2.50 -1.36
C VAL A 162 0.77 -3.23 -2.08
N LEU A 163 0.96 -3.56 -3.35
CA LEU A 163 -0.01 -4.34 -4.12
C LEU A 163 -0.29 -5.71 -3.49
N THR A 164 0.78 -6.43 -3.12
CA THR A 164 0.68 -7.76 -2.48
C THR A 164 -0.02 -7.67 -1.13
N ASN A 165 0.32 -6.68 -0.30
CA ASN A 165 -0.30 -6.50 1.01
C ASN A 165 -1.80 -6.28 0.92
N HIS A 166 -2.26 -5.42 -0.01
CA HIS A 166 -3.70 -5.19 -0.19
C HIS A 166 -4.42 -6.43 -0.72
N ALA A 167 -3.80 -7.18 -1.64
CA ALA A 167 -4.36 -8.43 -2.13
C ALA A 167 -4.45 -9.48 -1.02
N THR A 168 -3.40 -9.65 -0.22
CA THR A 168 -3.38 -10.58 0.92
C THR A 168 -4.43 -10.22 1.97
N CYS A 169 -4.62 -8.92 2.26
CA CYS A 169 -5.69 -8.47 3.13
C CYS A 169 -7.07 -8.88 2.57
N LEU A 170 -7.35 -8.60 1.31
CA LEU A 170 -8.63 -8.95 0.67
C LEU A 170 -8.88 -10.46 0.67
N ASP A 171 -7.85 -11.25 0.38
CA ASP A 171 -7.95 -12.72 0.33
C ASP A 171 -8.21 -13.34 1.71
N GLY A 172 -7.69 -12.71 2.77
CA GLY A 172 -7.89 -13.17 4.15
C GLY A 172 -9.26 -12.84 4.73
N LEU A 173 -9.99 -11.87 4.17
CA LEU A 173 -11.30 -11.45 4.68
C LEU A 173 -12.41 -12.39 4.23
N GLU A 174 -13.37 -12.63 5.13
CA GLU A 174 -14.60 -13.42 4.89
C GLU A 174 -15.82 -12.74 5.51
N GLY A 175 -17.02 -13.25 5.22
CA GLY A 175 -18.26 -12.82 5.86
C GLY A 175 -18.55 -11.33 5.72
N THR A 176 -18.91 -10.71 6.85
CA THR A 176 -19.27 -9.28 6.92
C THR A 176 -18.08 -8.37 6.67
N SER A 177 -16.92 -8.74 7.18
CA SER A 177 -15.69 -7.95 7.00
C SER A 177 -15.33 -7.86 5.53
N ARG A 178 -15.39 -8.95 4.77
CA ARG A 178 -15.19 -8.94 3.32
C ARG A 178 -16.22 -8.08 2.60
N ALA A 179 -17.50 -8.27 2.90
CA ALA A 179 -18.57 -7.55 2.21
C ALA A 179 -18.45 -6.01 2.34
N VAL A 180 -17.94 -5.52 3.46
CA VAL A 180 -17.76 -4.08 3.70
C VAL A 180 -16.45 -3.55 3.13
N MET A 181 -15.36 -4.32 3.24
CA MET A 181 -14.01 -3.86 2.88
C MET A 181 -13.66 -4.06 1.40
N GLU A 182 -14.35 -4.96 0.69
CA GLU A 182 -13.98 -5.40 -0.66
C GLU A 182 -13.83 -4.25 -1.64
N SER A 183 -14.78 -3.32 -1.65
CA SER A 183 -14.74 -2.17 -2.57
C SER A 183 -13.55 -1.25 -2.29
N ASP A 184 -13.27 -0.93 -1.02
CA ASP A 184 -12.14 -0.07 -0.65
C ASP A 184 -10.81 -0.78 -0.96
N LEU A 185 -10.69 -2.08 -0.70
CA LEU A 185 -9.48 -2.85 -1.00
C LEU A 185 -9.24 -3.04 -2.49
N GLN A 186 -10.28 -3.24 -3.29
CA GLN A 186 -10.14 -3.30 -4.76
C GLN A 186 -9.69 -1.96 -5.34
N ASP A 187 -10.18 -0.82 -4.82
CA ASP A 187 -9.68 0.51 -5.19
C ASP A 187 -8.20 0.66 -4.82
N LEU A 188 -7.77 0.23 -3.62
CA LEU A 188 -6.36 0.26 -3.21
C LEU A 188 -5.48 -0.61 -4.09
N ILE A 189 -5.90 -1.82 -4.46
CA ILE A 189 -5.22 -2.71 -5.40
C ILE A 189 -5.07 -2.04 -6.76
N SER A 190 -6.15 -1.44 -7.27
CA SER A 190 -6.15 -0.72 -8.54
C SER A 190 -5.21 0.48 -8.52
N ARG A 191 -5.18 1.26 -7.43
CA ARG A 191 -4.25 2.39 -7.23
C ARG A 191 -2.80 1.94 -7.18
N ALA A 192 -2.51 0.83 -6.51
CA ALA A 192 -1.15 0.26 -6.48
C ALA A 192 -0.68 -0.16 -7.88
N ARG A 193 -1.53 -0.82 -8.67
CA ARG A 193 -1.25 -1.16 -10.08
C ARG A 193 -1.03 0.08 -10.94
N SER A 194 -1.88 1.10 -10.80
CA SER A 194 -1.74 2.36 -11.51
C SER A 194 -0.43 3.08 -11.14
N SER A 195 -0.06 3.07 -9.86
CA SER A 195 1.18 3.68 -9.38
C SER A 195 2.42 2.98 -9.95
N LEU A 196 2.41 1.64 -10.05
CA LEU A 196 3.47 0.86 -10.69
C LEU A 196 3.58 1.16 -12.19
N ALA A 197 2.45 1.23 -12.90
CA ALA A 197 2.41 1.57 -14.32
C ALA A 197 2.97 2.98 -14.58
N VAL A 198 2.52 3.96 -13.79
CA VAL A 198 3.01 5.35 -13.87
C VAL A 198 4.49 5.43 -13.52
N LEU A 199 4.97 4.69 -12.52
CA LEU A 199 6.39 4.64 -12.17
C LEU A 199 7.25 4.19 -13.36
N VAL A 200 6.85 3.13 -14.06
CA VAL A 200 7.56 2.63 -15.25
C VAL A 200 7.52 3.66 -16.39
N ALA A 201 6.40 4.35 -16.59
CA ALA A 201 6.27 5.37 -17.63
C ALA A 201 7.10 6.65 -17.34
N VAL A 202 7.28 6.99 -16.05
CA VAL A 202 8.06 8.17 -15.61
C VAL A 202 9.55 7.87 -15.58
N LEU A 203 9.91 6.69 -15.11
CA LEU A 203 11.27 6.22 -14.93
C LEU A 203 11.43 4.85 -15.62
N PRO A 204 11.50 4.81 -16.96
CA PRO A 204 11.66 3.56 -17.68
C PRO A 204 12.97 2.89 -17.29
N ARG A 205 12.94 1.56 -17.17
CA ARG A 205 14.15 0.77 -16.96
C ARG A 205 15.06 0.98 -18.17
N LYS A 206 16.35 1.16 -17.92
CA LYS A 206 17.33 1.12 -19.00
C LYS A 206 17.44 -0.31 -19.49
N ASP A 207 17.40 -0.51 -20.81
CA ASP A 207 17.43 -1.83 -21.47
C ASP A 207 18.67 -2.69 -21.14
N HIS A 208 19.64 -2.14 -20.38
CA HIS A 208 20.82 -2.84 -19.88
C HIS A 208 20.67 -3.42 -18.48
N ASP A 209 19.53 -3.21 -17.80
CA ASP A 209 19.17 -3.99 -16.62
C ASP A 209 18.45 -5.30 -17.04
N GLU A 210 18.88 -5.91 -18.16
CA GLU A 210 18.65 -7.30 -18.39
C GLU A 210 19.05 -8.01 -17.10
N PHE A 211 18.15 -8.84 -16.57
CA PHE A 211 18.50 -9.84 -15.58
C PHE A 211 19.54 -10.73 -16.28
N THR A 212 20.71 -10.17 -16.50
CA THR A 212 21.85 -10.99 -16.85
C THR A 212 21.99 -11.90 -15.65
N ASP A 213 21.98 -13.14 -15.94
CA ASP A 213 22.14 -14.31 -15.11
C ASP A 213 23.50 -14.27 -14.36
N GLU A 214 23.92 -13.06 -13.93
CA GLU A 214 25.12 -12.84 -13.12
C GLU A 214 25.06 -13.61 -11.79
N SER A 215 23.81 -13.92 -11.32
CA SER A 215 23.64 -14.76 -10.15
C SER A 215 23.99 -16.24 -10.41
N LEU A 216 23.98 -16.72 -11.67
CA LEU A 216 24.37 -18.08 -12.01
C LEU A 216 25.89 -18.29 -12.09
N ASN A 217 26.67 -17.22 -12.15
CA ASN A 217 28.14 -17.31 -12.17
C ASN A 217 28.77 -17.29 -10.77
N GLY A 218 27.96 -17.42 -9.70
CA GLY A 218 28.45 -17.46 -8.31
C GLY A 218 28.84 -16.09 -7.76
N GLU A 219 28.57 -14.99 -8.49
CA GLU A 219 28.79 -13.63 -7.99
C GLU A 219 27.55 -13.09 -7.24
N PHE A 220 27.82 -12.31 -6.20
CA PHE A 220 26.75 -11.65 -5.46
C PHE A 220 26.09 -10.55 -6.32
N PRO A 221 24.76 -10.37 -6.19
CA PRO A 221 24.07 -9.27 -6.85
C PRO A 221 24.71 -7.89 -6.56
N SER A 222 24.72 -7.01 -7.54
CA SER A 222 25.38 -5.69 -7.46
C SER A 222 24.87 -4.80 -6.32
N TRP A 223 23.61 -5.01 -5.87
CA TRP A 223 23.00 -4.27 -4.76
C TRP A 223 23.50 -4.69 -3.37
N ILE A 224 24.22 -5.84 -3.23
CA ILE A 224 24.79 -6.24 -1.95
C ILE A 224 26.03 -5.41 -1.68
N THR A 225 26.10 -4.79 -0.48
CA THR A 225 27.25 -3.96 -0.09
C THR A 225 28.51 -4.83 0.05
N SER A 226 29.69 -4.24 -0.21
CA SER A 226 30.98 -4.95 -0.06
C SER A 226 31.21 -5.47 1.37
N LYS A 227 30.56 -4.84 2.37
CA LYS A 227 30.60 -5.28 3.77
C LYS A 227 29.76 -6.53 3.99
N ASP A 228 28.55 -6.56 3.43
CA ASP A 228 27.67 -7.69 3.54
C ASP A 228 28.18 -8.90 2.73
N ARG A 229 28.80 -8.64 1.53
CA ARG A 229 29.51 -9.71 0.78
C ARG A 229 30.54 -10.41 1.62
N ARG A 230 31.43 -9.67 2.28
CA ARG A 230 32.48 -10.25 3.14
C ARG A 230 31.90 -11.06 4.31
N LEU A 231 30.74 -10.68 4.84
CA LEU A 231 30.05 -11.46 5.86
C LEU A 231 29.52 -12.77 5.27
N LEU A 232 28.88 -12.72 4.11
CA LEU A 232 28.30 -13.89 3.44
C LEU A 232 29.36 -14.87 2.91
N GLU A 233 30.55 -14.38 2.54
CA GLU A 233 31.71 -15.20 2.16
C GLU A 233 32.43 -15.86 3.36
N SER A 234 32.18 -15.32 4.56
CA SER A 234 32.79 -15.84 5.78
C SER A 234 32.04 -17.05 6.29
N SER A 235 32.76 -18.09 6.72
CA SER A 235 32.12 -19.19 7.43
C SER A 235 31.51 -18.71 8.76
N ALA A 236 30.42 -19.34 9.20
CA ALA A 236 29.74 -19.00 10.44
C ALA A 236 30.69 -18.90 11.67
N ALA A 237 31.71 -19.75 11.70
CA ALA A 237 32.74 -19.76 12.76
C ALA A 237 33.61 -18.48 12.79
N ASN A 238 33.73 -17.76 11.68
CA ASN A 238 34.56 -16.56 11.55
C ASN A 238 33.75 -15.25 11.67
N ILE A 239 32.42 -15.36 11.76
CA ILE A 239 31.54 -14.20 11.88
C ILE A 239 31.49 -13.74 13.34
N GLN A 240 31.88 -12.49 13.58
CA GLN A 240 31.76 -11.91 14.90
C GLN A 240 30.32 -11.56 15.22
N ALA A 241 29.65 -12.38 16.01
CA ALA A 241 28.26 -12.17 16.42
C ALA A 241 28.16 -11.15 17.56
N ASN A 242 27.12 -10.33 17.51
CA ASN A 242 26.75 -9.44 18.63
C ASN A 242 26.12 -10.25 19.76
N ILE A 243 25.44 -11.32 19.43
CA ILE A 243 24.71 -12.16 20.38
C ILE A 243 24.71 -13.64 19.91
N VAL A 244 24.65 -14.54 20.88
CA VAL A 244 24.58 -15.98 20.63
C VAL A 244 23.31 -16.55 21.23
N VAL A 245 22.56 -17.31 20.42
CA VAL A 245 21.41 -18.11 20.82
C VAL A 245 21.82 -19.57 20.94
N ALA A 246 21.52 -20.22 22.07
CA ALA A 246 21.80 -21.62 22.27
C ALA A 246 20.76 -22.27 23.21
N LYS A 247 20.13 -23.35 22.77
CA LYS A 247 19.11 -24.07 23.55
C LYS A 247 19.66 -24.69 24.84
N ASP A 248 20.91 -25.07 24.84
CA ASP A 248 21.61 -25.63 26.01
C ASP A 248 21.95 -24.59 27.09
N GLY A 249 21.68 -23.31 26.82
CA GLY A 249 21.98 -22.21 27.73
C GLY A 249 23.42 -21.70 27.67
N SER A 250 24.24 -22.17 26.73
CA SER A 250 25.60 -21.67 26.50
C SER A 250 25.64 -20.30 25.75
N GLY A 251 24.50 -19.85 25.23
CA GLY A 251 24.29 -18.53 24.65
C GLY A 251 23.67 -17.54 25.63
N LYS A 252 23.58 -16.28 25.21
CA LYS A 252 22.90 -15.26 26.00
C LYS A 252 21.38 -15.46 26.04
N PHE A 253 20.81 -16.01 24.95
CA PHE A 253 19.39 -16.33 24.84
C PHE A 253 19.19 -17.80 24.47
N LYS A 254 18.02 -18.34 24.83
CA LYS A 254 17.62 -19.70 24.46
C LYS A 254 16.72 -19.75 23.25
N THR A 255 16.11 -18.61 22.89
CA THR A 255 15.20 -18.46 21.75
C THR A 255 15.69 -17.41 20.78
N VAL A 256 15.38 -17.59 19.51
CA VAL A 256 15.71 -16.63 18.43
C VAL A 256 14.84 -15.37 18.57
N ALA A 257 13.58 -15.54 18.95
CA ALA A 257 12.66 -14.41 19.15
C ALA A 257 13.16 -13.42 20.22
N GLU A 258 13.67 -13.93 21.38
CA GLU A 258 14.27 -13.07 22.41
C GLU A 258 15.51 -12.34 21.91
N ALA A 259 16.36 -13.00 21.13
CA ALA A 259 17.56 -12.41 20.55
C ALA A 259 17.21 -11.32 19.53
N VAL A 260 16.21 -11.53 18.67
CA VAL A 260 15.69 -10.54 17.73
C VAL A 260 15.09 -9.35 18.48
N ALA A 261 14.30 -9.60 19.53
CA ALA A 261 13.73 -8.53 20.34
C ALA A 261 14.81 -7.64 20.98
N SER A 262 15.98 -8.21 21.33
CA SER A 262 17.11 -7.48 21.90
C SER A 262 17.90 -6.63 20.90
N ALA A 263 17.71 -6.83 19.58
CA ALA A 263 18.34 -6.02 18.57
C ALA A 263 17.87 -4.55 18.65
N PRO A 264 18.75 -3.57 18.38
CA PRO A 264 18.39 -2.17 18.45
C PRO A 264 17.33 -1.82 17.40
N ASP A 265 16.35 -0.99 17.79
CA ASP A 265 15.39 -0.44 16.85
C ASP A 265 16.06 0.56 15.90
N ASN A 266 15.70 0.49 14.62
CA ASN A 266 16.26 1.33 13.56
C ASN A 266 17.80 1.31 13.48
N GLY A 267 18.39 0.15 13.77
CA GLY A 267 19.84 -0.05 13.75
C GLY A 267 20.45 0.34 12.40
N LYS A 268 21.49 1.18 12.44
CA LYS A 268 22.21 1.64 11.23
C LYS A 268 23.33 0.70 10.79
N THR A 269 23.68 -0.24 11.64
CA THR A 269 24.75 -1.21 11.40
C THR A 269 24.18 -2.62 11.50
N ARG A 270 24.84 -3.56 10.80
CA ARG A 270 24.47 -4.98 10.86
C ARG A 270 24.52 -5.50 12.30
N TYR A 271 23.41 -6.08 12.78
CA TYR A 271 23.32 -6.74 14.06
C TYR A 271 23.26 -8.26 13.82
N VAL A 272 24.34 -8.93 14.18
CA VAL A 272 24.54 -10.36 13.89
C VAL A 272 24.12 -11.20 15.10
N ILE A 273 23.18 -12.10 14.89
CA ILE A 273 22.69 -13.08 15.85
C ILE A 273 23.17 -14.47 15.38
N TYR A 274 24.09 -15.06 16.10
CA TYR A 274 24.54 -16.43 15.85
C TYR A 274 23.63 -17.42 16.58
N VAL A 275 23.01 -18.31 15.82
CA VAL A 275 22.08 -19.32 16.31
C VAL A 275 22.76 -20.71 16.24
N LYS A 276 23.14 -21.24 17.38
CA LYS A 276 23.75 -22.57 17.44
C LYS A 276 22.80 -23.64 16.92
N LYS A 277 23.39 -24.75 16.44
CA LYS A 277 22.65 -25.93 15.96
C LYS A 277 21.53 -26.34 16.92
N GLY A 278 20.37 -26.66 16.36
CA GLY A 278 19.19 -27.09 17.10
C GLY A 278 17.90 -26.81 16.36
N ILE A 279 16.81 -27.41 16.81
CA ILE A 279 15.46 -27.17 16.29
C ILE A 279 14.76 -26.21 17.23
N TYR A 280 14.45 -25.00 16.73
CA TYR A 280 13.81 -23.92 17.46
C TYR A 280 12.32 -23.86 17.06
N LYS A 281 11.45 -24.42 17.92
CA LYS A 281 9.99 -24.38 17.69
C LYS A 281 9.43 -23.07 18.22
N GLU A 282 9.39 -22.07 17.38
CA GLU A 282 8.95 -20.72 17.75
C GLU A 282 8.57 -19.90 16.51
N LYS A 283 7.70 -18.90 16.69
CA LYS A 283 7.47 -17.85 15.69
C LYS A 283 8.49 -16.74 15.91
N VAL A 284 9.10 -16.26 14.83
CA VAL A 284 10.09 -15.16 14.88
C VAL A 284 9.60 -14.01 14.04
N ASP A 285 9.31 -12.87 14.67
CA ASP A 285 8.89 -11.65 14.01
C ASP A 285 10.03 -10.61 14.04
N ILE A 286 10.57 -10.29 12.87
CA ILE A 286 11.56 -9.24 12.68
C ILE A 286 10.81 -8.01 12.15
N SER A 287 10.27 -7.20 13.07
CA SER A 287 9.42 -6.05 12.75
C SER A 287 10.14 -5.00 11.90
N SER A 288 9.39 -4.07 11.30
CA SER A 288 9.92 -2.95 10.49
C SER A 288 10.95 -2.09 11.23
N LYS A 289 10.91 -2.06 12.56
CA LYS A 289 11.90 -1.35 13.40
C LYS A 289 13.23 -2.10 13.54
N LYS A 290 13.25 -3.44 13.36
CA LYS A 290 14.45 -4.28 13.50
C LYS A 290 15.23 -4.31 12.17
N LYS A 291 15.85 -3.19 11.84
CA LYS A 291 16.63 -3.04 10.59
C LYS A 291 18.02 -3.65 10.71
N ASN A 292 18.53 -4.15 9.58
CA ASN A 292 19.88 -4.70 9.45
C ASN A 292 20.17 -5.89 10.38
N VAL A 293 19.17 -6.72 10.71
CA VAL A 293 19.37 -7.94 11.47
C VAL A 293 19.91 -9.03 10.54
N MET A 294 20.85 -9.82 11.03
CA MET A 294 21.37 -11.00 10.36
C MET A 294 21.29 -12.20 11.30
N LEU A 295 20.68 -13.27 10.83
CA LEU A 295 20.70 -14.57 11.49
C LEU A 295 21.75 -15.45 10.82
N VAL A 296 22.63 -16.07 11.61
CA VAL A 296 23.65 -17.01 11.12
C VAL A 296 23.52 -18.30 11.91
N GLY A 297 23.35 -19.41 11.20
CA GLY A 297 23.28 -20.77 11.80
C GLY A 297 24.54 -21.61 11.62
N ASP A 298 24.50 -22.83 12.08
CA ASP A 298 25.56 -23.85 11.88
C ASP A 298 25.35 -24.67 10.60
N GLY A 299 24.39 -24.31 9.76
CA GLY A 299 24.01 -25.03 8.54
C GLY A 299 22.48 -25.10 8.42
N MET A 300 21.97 -25.07 7.19
CA MET A 300 20.52 -25.06 6.92
C MET A 300 19.80 -26.33 7.44
N ASP A 301 20.50 -27.43 7.56
CA ASP A 301 19.97 -28.69 8.11
C ASP A 301 20.29 -28.88 9.60
N ALA A 302 21.17 -28.06 10.17
CA ALA A 302 21.62 -28.16 11.56
C ALA A 302 20.93 -27.12 12.48
N THR A 303 20.67 -25.94 11.98
CA THR A 303 19.95 -24.86 12.68
C THR A 303 18.63 -24.62 12.01
N ILE A 304 17.53 -25.03 12.62
CA ILE A 304 16.21 -25.01 12.03
C ILE A 304 15.25 -24.23 12.94
N ILE A 305 14.60 -23.20 12.39
CA ILE A 305 13.46 -22.53 13.01
C ILE A 305 12.20 -23.13 12.40
N THR A 306 11.31 -23.69 13.23
CA THR A 306 10.11 -24.39 12.75
C THR A 306 8.87 -23.96 13.48
N GLY A 307 7.76 -23.92 12.75
CA GLY A 307 6.40 -23.67 13.24
C GLY A 307 5.40 -24.56 12.52
N SER A 308 4.13 -24.40 12.84
CA SER A 308 3.03 -25.12 12.19
C SER A 308 1.72 -24.34 12.31
N LEU A 309 1.79 -23.03 12.48
CA LEU A 309 0.60 -22.19 12.49
C LEU A 309 -0.07 -22.19 11.12
N ASN A 310 -1.39 -22.23 11.10
CA ASN A 310 -2.16 -22.28 9.85
C ASN A 310 -3.55 -21.65 10.03
N VAL A 311 -4.22 -21.38 8.92
CA VAL A 311 -5.52 -20.74 8.89
C VAL A 311 -6.64 -21.64 9.47
N ILE A 312 -6.49 -22.97 9.34
CA ILE A 312 -7.51 -23.91 9.86
C ILE A 312 -7.55 -23.84 11.39
N ASP A 313 -6.39 -23.66 12.04
CA ASP A 313 -6.29 -23.56 13.50
C ASP A 313 -6.61 -22.13 14.02
N GLY A 314 -7.08 -21.24 13.16
CA GLY A 314 -7.54 -19.90 13.53
C GLY A 314 -6.47 -18.81 13.48
N THR A 315 -5.31 -19.07 12.89
CA THR A 315 -4.28 -18.06 12.66
C THR A 315 -4.52 -17.40 11.29
N GLY A 316 -4.41 -16.08 11.19
CA GLY A 316 -4.49 -15.39 9.88
C GLY A 316 -3.33 -15.77 8.96
N THR A 317 -3.52 -15.65 7.66
CA THR A 317 -2.52 -16.04 6.64
C THR A 317 -1.18 -15.36 6.87
N PHE A 318 -1.18 -14.05 7.13
CA PHE A 318 0.03 -13.27 7.38
C PHE A 318 0.73 -13.73 8.67
N GLN A 319 -0.05 -13.98 9.72
CA GLN A 319 0.48 -14.39 11.03
C GLN A 319 0.87 -15.87 11.11
N SER A 320 0.55 -16.69 10.11
CA SER A 320 0.90 -18.12 10.11
C SER A 320 2.37 -18.39 9.76
N ALA A 321 3.10 -17.41 9.25
CA ALA A 321 4.50 -17.55 8.90
C ALA A 321 5.35 -17.89 10.14
N THR A 322 6.21 -18.91 10.03
CA THR A 322 7.18 -19.27 11.08
C THR A 322 8.19 -18.14 11.32
N VAL A 323 8.65 -17.50 10.24
CA VAL A 323 9.54 -16.33 10.29
C VAL A 323 8.97 -15.24 9.42
N ALA A 324 8.69 -14.09 10.00
CA ALA A 324 8.28 -12.87 9.30
C ALA A 324 9.41 -11.83 9.36
N ALA A 325 10.03 -11.52 8.23
CA ALA A 325 11.13 -10.57 8.14
C ALA A 325 10.66 -9.30 7.41
N VAL A 326 10.13 -8.33 8.16
CA VAL A 326 9.61 -7.06 7.66
C VAL A 326 10.66 -5.95 7.74
N GLY A 327 11.66 -6.10 8.62
CA GLY A 327 12.74 -5.12 8.79
C GLY A 327 13.69 -5.07 7.60
N ASP A 328 13.98 -3.85 7.13
CA ASP A 328 14.89 -3.63 6.00
C ASP A 328 16.28 -4.20 6.25
N GLY A 329 16.89 -4.76 5.21
CA GLY A 329 18.26 -5.26 5.26
C GLY A 329 18.42 -6.56 6.04
N PHE A 330 17.37 -7.37 6.20
CA PHE A 330 17.47 -8.70 6.81
C PHE A 330 18.34 -9.63 5.96
N ILE A 331 19.18 -10.41 6.63
CA ILE A 331 19.99 -11.47 6.02
C ILE A 331 19.84 -12.74 6.85
N ALA A 332 19.74 -13.90 6.19
CA ALA A 332 19.81 -15.21 6.78
C ALA A 332 20.91 -16.02 6.09
N GLN A 333 21.77 -16.69 6.87
CA GLN A 333 22.86 -17.52 6.38
C GLN A 333 22.93 -18.82 7.19
N ASP A 334 23.10 -19.94 6.51
CA ASP A 334 23.30 -21.25 7.10
C ASP A 334 22.21 -21.64 8.13
N ILE A 335 20.95 -21.30 7.84
CA ILE A 335 19.79 -21.54 8.70
C ILE A 335 18.59 -22.02 7.87
N GLY A 336 17.85 -22.99 8.38
CA GLY A 336 16.64 -23.54 7.76
C GLY A 336 15.38 -22.98 8.40
N PHE A 337 14.35 -22.69 7.56
CA PHE A 337 13.03 -22.31 7.99
C PHE A 337 12.01 -23.36 7.52
N GLN A 338 11.15 -23.81 8.44
CA GLN A 338 10.11 -24.81 8.17
C GLN A 338 8.77 -24.31 8.71
N ASN A 339 7.72 -24.45 7.90
CA ASN A 339 6.35 -24.16 8.28
C ASN A 339 5.46 -25.39 8.02
#